data_b56979522ac2a9fe08baf78d35a02892
#
_entry.id   b56979522ac2a9fe08baf78d35a02892
#
_cell.length_a   1.000
_cell.length_b   1.000
_cell.length_c   1.000
_cell.angle_alpha   90.00
_cell.angle_beta   90.00
_cell.angle_gamma   90.00
#
_symmetry.space_group_name_H-M   'P 1'
#
loop_
_entity.id
_entity.type
_entity.pdbx_description
1 polymer ?
#
loop_
_entity_poly.entity_id
_entity_poly.type
_entity_poly.pdbx_seq_one_letter_code
_entity_poly.pdbx_strand_id
1 'polypeptide(L)'
;MKQYGEFLTAEEDLMFVDTVRKYVDNEVMPARNALDEDYSVFEKINQGLVNLGIQRRGFAERYGGLGIRAATTVCAITEEISRGDAGLSLHCLLTPWSLAAAMGARNEYLMDKFIPMFASDTPRVGCMAITEPAGGCNVEDGAERARTIRTRARRDGDEWVIKGEKMWPSAAGVADLYCVVCTTEEDNDEDSLALIYVPKDTPGLSFGKPEPKMGMRVTDVNAAIYFDEVRVPVENRAGGPGVDWQLFRGNISWGRLTSAPMSLGCAQAVLEEVIEYTGTRAYGGKPVRNHSLQGAMIADMAIGIESARAYYMSVAQMFDNRKVYGGVNEDYLLGKASAAKVYACDVTVMVCA
;
A
#
# COMPACT_ATOMS: atom_id res chain seq x y z
N MET A 1 9.73 -16.80 -10.50
CA MET A 1 8.70 -17.67 -9.88
C MET A 1 9.26 -18.67 -8.86
N LYS A 2 10.49 -19.22 -9.06
CA LYS A 2 11.10 -20.12 -8.05
C LYS A 2 11.25 -19.44 -6.68
N GLN A 3 11.47 -18.14 -6.63
CA GLN A 3 11.65 -17.35 -5.41
C GLN A 3 10.43 -17.38 -4.46
N TYR A 4 9.23 -17.69 -4.96
CA TYR A 4 8.02 -17.77 -4.15
C TYR A 4 7.55 -19.21 -3.93
N GLY A 5 8.21 -20.21 -4.54
CA GLY A 5 7.74 -21.61 -4.59
C GLY A 5 7.64 -22.29 -3.22
N GLU A 6 8.36 -21.79 -2.21
CA GLU A 6 8.27 -22.30 -0.83
C GLU A 6 7.10 -21.67 -0.04
N PHE A 7 6.54 -20.57 -0.51
CA PHE A 7 5.51 -19.78 0.17
C PHE A 7 4.15 -19.86 -0.50
N LEU A 8 4.12 -19.92 -1.82
CA LEU A 8 2.90 -20.05 -2.63
C LEU A 8 2.74 -21.50 -3.08
N THR A 9 1.77 -22.19 -2.51
CA THR A 9 1.53 -23.61 -2.80
C THR A 9 0.35 -23.83 -3.74
N ALA A 10 -0.58 -22.88 -3.84
CA ALA A 10 -1.69 -22.94 -4.78
C ALA A 10 -1.20 -22.60 -6.20
N GLU A 11 -1.51 -23.49 -7.16
CA GLU A 11 -1.12 -23.32 -8.56
C GLU A 11 -1.72 -22.04 -9.17
N GLU A 12 -2.95 -21.71 -8.79
CA GLU A 12 -3.68 -20.51 -9.21
C GLU A 12 -2.95 -19.23 -8.79
N ASP A 13 -2.46 -19.17 -7.55
CA ASP A 13 -1.70 -18.04 -7.04
C ASP A 13 -0.37 -17.86 -7.79
N LEU A 14 0.34 -18.97 -8.02
CA LEU A 14 1.59 -18.96 -8.81
C LEU A 14 1.34 -18.50 -10.25
N MET A 15 0.27 -18.96 -10.89
CA MET A 15 -0.10 -18.55 -12.24
C MET A 15 -0.47 -17.07 -12.30
N PHE A 16 -1.18 -16.57 -11.29
CA PHE A 16 -1.55 -15.16 -11.23
C PHE A 16 -0.32 -14.25 -11.05
N VAL A 17 0.58 -14.60 -10.12
CA VAL A 17 1.84 -13.87 -9.91
C VAL A 17 2.72 -13.92 -11.16
N ASP A 18 2.79 -15.05 -11.87
CA ASP A 18 3.51 -15.18 -13.15
C ASP A 18 2.92 -14.28 -14.25
N THR A 19 1.59 -14.15 -14.28
CA THR A 19 0.90 -13.26 -15.21
C THR A 19 1.25 -11.79 -14.93
N VAL A 20 1.25 -11.40 -13.64
CA VAL A 20 1.68 -10.05 -13.23
C VAL A 20 3.13 -9.80 -13.60
N ARG A 21 4.03 -10.77 -13.33
CA ARG A 21 5.45 -10.68 -13.72
C ARG A 21 5.62 -10.44 -15.22
N LYS A 22 4.93 -11.23 -16.06
CA LYS A 22 4.99 -11.06 -17.52
C LYS A 22 4.52 -9.69 -17.97
N TYR A 23 3.48 -9.16 -17.33
CA TYR A 23 3.01 -7.80 -17.60
C TYR A 23 4.07 -6.76 -17.22
N VAL A 24 4.66 -6.91 -16.05
CA VAL A 24 5.73 -6.02 -15.58
C VAL A 24 6.93 -6.05 -16.53
N ASP A 25 7.39 -7.24 -16.95
CA ASP A 25 8.52 -7.38 -17.87
C ASP A 25 8.25 -6.74 -19.24
N ASN A 26 7.05 -6.89 -19.75
CA ASN A 26 6.72 -6.49 -21.12
C ASN A 26 6.23 -5.04 -21.24
N GLU A 27 5.55 -4.50 -20.22
CA GLU A 27 4.89 -3.20 -20.30
C GLU A 27 5.48 -2.18 -19.32
N VAL A 28 5.74 -2.57 -18.05
CA VAL A 28 6.17 -1.64 -17.00
C VAL A 28 7.67 -1.34 -17.09
N MET A 29 8.51 -2.39 -17.15
CA MET A 29 9.98 -2.22 -17.17
C MET A 29 10.45 -1.36 -18.34
N PRO A 30 9.96 -1.53 -19.57
CA PRO A 30 10.34 -0.66 -20.69
C PRO A 30 9.87 0.80 -20.54
N ALA A 31 8.78 1.02 -19.81
CA ALA A 31 8.15 2.34 -19.65
C ALA A 31 8.56 3.08 -18.36
N ARG A 32 9.30 2.45 -17.44
CA ARG A 32 9.51 2.97 -16.08
C ARG A 32 10.09 4.37 -15.99
N ASN A 33 10.98 4.77 -16.91
CA ASN A 33 11.54 6.12 -16.93
C ASN A 33 10.48 7.17 -17.28
N ALA A 34 9.54 6.82 -18.18
CA ALA A 34 8.45 7.71 -18.55
C ALA A 34 7.32 7.74 -17.50
N LEU A 35 7.14 6.66 -16.71
CA LEU A 35 6.11 6.58 -15.67
C LEU A 35 6.24 7.68 -14.61
N ASP A 36 7.43 8.18 -14.33
CA ASP A 36 7.65 9.24 -13.34
C ASP A 36 7.40 10.66 -13.88
N GLU A 37 7.21 10.80 -15.19
CA GLU A 37 7.14 12.10 -15.88
C GLU A 37 5.86 12.29 -16.73
N ASP A 38 5.30 11.20 -17.25
CA ASP A 38 4.18 11.24 -18.20
C ASP A 38 2.94 10.52 -17.67
N TYR A 39 1.92 11.32 -17.36
CA TYR A 39 0.64 10.81 -16.84
C TYR A 39 -0.06 9.89 -17.85
N SER A 40 0.08 10.13 -19.15
CA SER A 40 -0.55 9.28 -20.19
C SER A 40 0.06 7.86 -20.23
N VAL A 41 1.36 7.76 -19.96
CA VAL A 41 2.03 6.45 -19.81
C VAL A 41 1.52 5.73 -18.59
N PHE A 42 1.41 6.45 -17.45
CA PHE A 42 0.81 5.88 -16.24
C PHE A 42 -0.61 5.39 -16.46
N GLU A 43 -1.49 6.20 -17.08
CA GLU A 43 -2.88 5.79 -17.37
C GLU A 43 -2.95 4.49 -18.18
N LYS A 44 -2.14 4.37 -19.24
CA LYS A 44 -2.07 3.15 -20.07
C LYS A 44 -1.64 1.94 -19.24
N ILE A 45 -0.57 2.07 -18.47
CA ILE A 45 -0.01 0.98 -17.66
C ILE A 45 -1.00 0.59 -16.54
N ASN A 46 -1.59 1.57 -15.85
CA ASN A 46 -2.58 1.31 -14.81
C ASN A 46 -3.83 0.63 -15.37
N GLN A 47 -4.32 1.04 -16.55
CA GLN A 47 -5.44 0.37 -17.22
C GLN A 47 -5.12 -1.11 -17.50
N GLY A 48 -3.91 -1.43 -17.92
CA GLY A 48 -3.47 -2.83 -18.12
C GLY A 48 -3.52 -3.64 -16.81
N LEU A 49 -3.07 -3.08 -15.69
CA LEU A 49 -3.19 -3.74 -14.37
C LEU A 49 -4.64 -3.92 -13.92
N VAL A 50 -5.50 -2.93 -14.21
CA VAL A 50 -6.95 -3.04 -13.96
C VAL A 50 -7.55 -4.18 -14.78
N ASN A 51 -7.19 -4.30 -16.07
CA ASN A 51 -7.64 -5.38 -16.94
C ASN A 51 -7.18 -6.77 -16.47
N LEU A 52 -6.01 -6.87 -15.83
CA LEU A 52 -5.55 -8.09 -15.16
C LEU A 52 -6.31 -8.37 -13.84
N GLY A 53 -7.15 -7.46 -13.37
CA GLY A 53 -7.91 -7.61 -12.13
C GLY A 53 -7.18 -7.18 -10.86
N ILE A 54 -6.02 -6.49 -10.97
CA ILE A 54 -5.24 -6.06 -9.79
C ILE A 54 -6.07 -5.14 -8.87
N GLN A 55 -6.83 -4.21 -9.44
CA GLN A 55 -7.67 -3.29 -8.66
C GLN A 55 -8.73 -4.03 -7.83
N ARG A 56 -9.34 -5.08 -8.39
CA ARG A 56 -10.44 -5.84 -7.78
C ARG A 56 -10.00 -7.13 -7.08
N ARG A 57 -8.69 -7.43 -7.04
CA ARG A 57 -8.17 -8.73 -6.59
C ARG A 57 -8.65 -9.18 -5.21
N GLY A 58 -8.73 -8.25 -4.24
CA GLY A 58 -9.06 -8.56 -2.84
C GLY A 58 -10.55 -8.54 -2.49
N PHE A 59 -11.41 -8.11 -3.41
CA PHE A 59 -12.85 -8.06 -3.17
C PHE A 59 -13.52 -9.43 -3.34
N ALA A 60 -14.65 -9.62 -2.67
CA ALA A 60 -15.42 -10.85 -2.81
C ALA A 60 -16.02 -10.97 -4.22
N GLU A 61 -16.23 -12.20 -4.69
CA GLU A 61 -16.82 -12.52 -6.00
C GLU A 61 -18.19 -11.87 -6.18
N ARG A 62 -19.01 -11.75 -5.12
CA ARG A 62 -20.30 -11.06 -5.16
C ARG A 62 -20.22 -9.60 -5.63
N TYR A 63 -19.05 -8.97 -5.55
CA TYR A 63 -18.77 -7.63 -6.05
C TYR A 63 -17.99 -7.61 -7.37
N GLY A 64 -17.76 -8.77 -7.99
CA GLY A 64 -16.91 -8.89 -9.18
C GLY A 64 -15.41 -8.97 -8.88
N GLY A 65 -15.03 -9.20 -7.62
CA GLY A 65 -13.64 -9.39 -7.19
C GLY A 65 -13.11 -10.78 -7.50
N LEU A 66 -11.79 -10.95 -7.35
CA LEU A 66 -11.09 -12.23 -7.57
C LEU A 66 -10.92 -13.05 -6.27
N GLY A 67 -11.26 -12.49 -5.11
CA GLY A 67 -11.14 -13.19 -3.82
C GLY A 67 -9.71 -13.44 -3.34
N ILE A 68 -8.68 -12.89 -3.98
CA ILE A 68 -7.27 -13.06 -3.61
C ILE A 68 -6.97 -12.26 -2.35
N ARG A 69 -6.88 -12.96 -1.21
CA ARG A 69 -6.72 -12.35 0.12
C ARG A 69 -5.54 -12.90 0.90
N ALA A 70 -4.91 -13.98 0.43
CA ALA A 70 -3.74 -14.53 1.10
C ALA A 70 -2.62 -13.48 1.13
N ALA A 71 -2.09 -13.24 2.33
CA ALA A 71 -1.05 -12.23 2.52
C ALA A 71 0.22 -12.57 1.75
N THR A 72 0.55 -13.86 1.65
CA THR A 72 1.66 -14.36 0.84
C THR A 72 1.51 -14.01 -0.62
N THR A 73 0.33 -14.23 -1.21
CA THR A 73 0.04 -13.90 -2.61
C THR A 73 0.03 -12.39 -2.85
N VAL A 74 -0.59 -11.62 -1.95
CA VAL A 74 -0.58 -10.15 -2.02
C VAL A 74 0.85 -9.60 -1.97
N CYS A 75 1.71 -10.14 -1.10
CA CYS A 75 3.12 -9.74 -1.01
C CYS A 75 3.89 -10.06 -2.29
N ALA A 76 3.71 -11.25 -2.87
CA ALA A 76 4.37 -11.63 -4.12
C ALA A 76 3.96 -10.72 -5.30
N ILE A 77 2.65 -10.43 -5.45
CA ILE A 77 2.14 -9.48 -6.44
C ILE A 77 2.76 -8.07 -6.23
N THR A 78 2.82 -7.63 -4.98
CA THR A 78 3.37 -6.31 -4.62
C THR A 78 4.85 -6.21 -4.99
N GLU A 79 5.65 -7.23 -4.70
CA GLU A 79 7.07 -7.27 -5.06
C GLU A 79 7.26 -7.24 -6.58
N GLU A 80 6.47 -8.03 -7.34
CA GLU A 80 6.59 -8.06 -8.80
C GLU A 80 6.24 -6.71 -9.45
N ILE A 81 5.15 -6.06 -9.01
CA ILE A 81 4.81 -4.73 -9.55
C ILE A 81 5.89 -3.71 -9.16
N SER A 82 6.39 -3.77 -7.92
CA SER A 82 7.43 -2.85 -7.43
C SER A 82 8.78 -3.03 -8.12
N ARG A 83 9.08 -4.22 -8.63
CA ARG A 83 10.24 -4.47 -9.49
C ARG A 83 10.20 -3.62 -10.77
N GLY A 84 8.99 -3.34 -11.27
CA GLY A 84 8.80 -2.39 -12.37
C GLY A 84 8.84 -0.95 -11.92
N ASP A 85 7.99 -0.59 -10.94
CA ASP A 85 7.88 0.75 -10.37
C ASP A 85 7.22 0.71 -8.97
N ALA A 86 7.89 1.29 -7.97
CA ALA A 86 7.42 1.28 -6.58
C ALA A 86 6.15 2.12 -6.37
N GLY A 87 6.03 3.24 -7.07
CA GLY A 87 4.85 4.11 -6.97
C GLY A 87 3.62 3.46 -7.58
N LEU A 88 3.79 2.77 -8.70
CA LEU A 88 2.73 1.96 -9.31
C LEU A 88 2.29 0.83 -8.36
N SER A 89 3.24 0.17 -7.69
CA SER A 89 2.93 -0.85 -6.67
C SER A 89 2.14 -0.27 -5.51
N LEU A 90 2.55 0.90 -5.00
CA LEU A 90 1.82 1.63 -3.96
C LEU A 90 0.40 1.99 -4.43
N HIS A 91 0.27 2.55 -5.63
CA HIS A 91 -1.03 2.89 -6.22
C HIS A 91 -2.00 1.70 -6.22
N CYS A 92 -1.52 0.50 -6.58
CA CYS A 92 -2.30 -0.73 -6.56
C CYS A 92 -2.71 -1.21 -5.15
N LEU A 93 -2.02 -0.75 -4.09
CA LEU A 93 -2.34 -1.07 -2.69
C LEU A 93 -3.33 -0.08 -2.06
N LEU A 94 -3.45 1.15 -2.58
CA LEU A 94 -4.23 2.21 -1.95
C LEU A 94 -5.72 1.87 -1.84
N THR A 95 -6.32 1.32 -2.89
CA THR A 95 -7.75 0.98 -2.90
C THR A 95 -8.11 -0.09 -1.87
N PRO A 96 -7.49 -1.29 -1.85
CA PRO A 96 -7.79 -2.26 -0.80
C PRO A 96 -7.42 -1.75 0.60
N TRP A 97 -6.41 -0.91 0.72
CA TRP A 97 -6.00 -0.32 2.00
C TRP A 97 -7.03 0.69 2.51
N SER A 98 -7.54 1.58 1.65
CA SER A 98 -8.59 2.54 2.03
C SER A 98 -9.90 1.86 2.44
N LEU A 99 -10.28 0.74 1.78
CA LEU A 99 -11.50 -0.02 2.07
C LEU A 99 -11.33 -1.09 3.16
N ALA A 100 -10.11 -1.31 3.65
CA ALA A 100 -9.83 -2.35 4.65
C ALA A 100 -10.66 -2.21 5.91
N ALA A 101 -10.94 -0.97 6.36
CA ALA A 101 -11.76 -0.73 7.54
C ALA A 101 -13.22 -1.17 7.33
N ALA A 102 -13.84 -0.81 6.22
CA ALA A 102 -15.21 -1.24 5.89
C ALA A 102 -15.32 -2.77 5.78
N MET A 103 -14.34 -3.41 5.11
CA MET A 103 -14.28 -4.86 4.98
C MET A 103 -14.00 -5.55 6.32
N GLY A 104 -13.12 -5.00 7.15
CA GLY A 104 -12.78 -5.52 8.47
C GLY A 104 -13.95 -5.44 9.45
N ALA A 105 -14.70 -4.36 9.42
CA ALA A 105 -15.94 -4.16 10.17
C ALA A 105 -17.10 -5.02 9.65
N ARG A 106 -16.97 -5.61 8.45
CA ARG A 106 -18.08 -6.24 7.72
C ARG A 106 -19.28 -5.30 7.55
N ASN A 107 -19.00 -4.01 7.33
CA ASN A 107 -20.02 -3.00 7.15
C ASN A 107 -20.62 -3.12 5.75
N GLU A 108 -21.74 -3.85 5.65
CA GLU A 108 -22.38 -4.15 4.36
C GLU A 108 -22.84 -2.88 3.64
N TYR A 109 -23.34 -1.88 4.36
CA TYR A 109 -23.72 -0.60 3.75
C TYR A 109 -22.54 0.05 3.00
N LEU A 110 -21.37 0.15 3.62
CA LEU A 110 -20.18 0.73 3.00
C LEU A 110 -19.64 -0.14 1.87
N MET A 111 -19.66 -1.46 2.08
CA MET A 111 -19.18 -2.41 1.08
C MET A 111 -20.06 -2.38 -0.18
N ASP A 112 -21.38 -2.42 -0.02
CA ASP A 112 -22.33 -2.37 -1.13
C ASP A 112 -22.31 -1.02 -1.86
N LYS A 113 -22.07 0.06 -1.11
CA LYS A 113 -22.01 1.42 -1.66
C LYS A 113 -20.73 1.70 -2.46
N PHE A 114 -19.58 1.25 -1.97
CA PHE A 114 -18.29 1.70 -2.49
C PHE A 114 -17.48 0.64 -3.25
N ILE A 115 -17.56 -0.65 -2.89
CA ILE A 115 -16.78 -1.68 -3.58
C ILE A 115 -17.11 -1.79 -5.08
N PRO A 116 -18.40 -1.71 -5.54
CA PRO A 116 -18.71 -1.87 -6.96
C PRO A 116 -17.96 -0.91 -7.89
N MET A 117 -17.72 0.34 -7.45
CA MET A 117 -16.97 1.30 -8.27
C MET A 117 -15.51 0.88 -8.49
N PHE A 118 -14.88 0.21 -7.51
CA PHE A 118 -13.51 -0.28 -7.59
C PHE A 118 -13.40 -1.69 -8.17
N ALA A 119 -14.50 -2.43 -8.22
CA ALA A 119 -14.56 -3.74 -8.86
C ALA A 119 -14.83 -3.65 -10.38
N SER A 120 -14.94 -2.44 -10.92
CA SER A 120 -15.14 -2.15 -12.34
C SER A 120 -13.83 -2.27 -13.13
N ASP A 121 -13.95 -2.27 -14.47
CA ASP A 121 -12.81 -2.24 -15.40
C ASP A 121 -12.29 -0.80 -15.66
N THR A 122 -12.83 0.20 -14.95
CA THR A 122 -12.36 1.59 -14.99
C THR A 122 -11.33 1.80 -13.87
N PRO A 123 -10.15 2.38 -14.15
CA PRO A 123 -9.18 2.73 -13.12
C PRO A 123 -9.81 3.66 -12.08
N ARG A 124 -9.71 3.25 -10.82
CA ARG A 124 -10.19 3.99 -9.65
C ARG A 124 -9.18 3.83 -8.53
N VAL A 125 -9.05 4.82 -7.68
CA VAL A 125 -8.15 4.74 -6.53
C VAL A 125 -8.81 5.27 -5.27
N GLY A 126 -8.54 4.60 -4.14
CA GLY A 126 -8.92 5.06 -2.81
C GLY A 126 -7.74 5.74 -2.13
N CYS A 127 -8.03 6.55 -1.12
CA CYS A 127 -7.03 7.22 -0.30
C CYS A 127 -7.26 6.91 1.18
N MET A 128 -6.18 6.63 1.91
CA MET A 128 -6.18 6.56 3.37
C MET A 128 -5.55 7.85 3.93
N ALA A 129 -6.37 8.73 4.49
CA ALA A 129 -5.96 10.04 4.93
C ALA A 129 -5.68 10.06 6.44
N ILE A 130 -4.40 9.91 6.84
CA ILE A 130 -3.96 9.79 8.24
C ILE A 130 -3.23 11.05 8.69
N THR A 131 -2.08 11.32 8.06
CA THR A 131 -1.09 12.31 8.49
C THR A 131 -1.66 13.72 8.49
N GLU A 132 -1.30 14.49 9.50
CA GLU A 132 -1.60 15.92 9.65
C GLU A 132 -0.32 16.73 9.84
N PRO A 133 -0.36 18.07 9.78
CA PRO A 133 0.83 18.89 10.01
C PRO A 133 1.54 18.63 11.36
N ALA A 134 0.79 18.18 12.37
CA ALA A 134 1.32 17.88 13.70
C ALA A 134 2.00 16.51 13.81
N GLY A 135 1.80 15.61 12.83
CA GLY A 135 2.41 14.27 12.82
C GLY A 135 1.56 13.21 12.11
N GLY A 136 2.05 11.98 12.07
CA GLY A 136 1.37 10.85 11.39
C GLY A 136 1.71 9.50 12.02
N CYS A 137 2.99 9.15 12.11
CA CYS A 137 3.43 7.84 12.62
C CYS A 137 3.16 7.63 14.13
N ASN A 138 2.98 8.69 14.88
CA ASN A 138 2.73 8.69 16.32
C ASN A 138 1.23 8.57 16.69
N VAL A 139 0.35 8.35 15.73
CA VAL A 139 -1.10 8.10 15.99
C VAL A 139 -1.32 6.87 16.86
N GLU A 140 -0.42 5.90 16.80
CA GLU A 140 -0.49 4.67 17.61
C GLU A 140 -0.14 4.90 19.08
N ASP A 141 0.57 5.98 19.41
CA ASP A 141 0.86 6.37 20.79
C ASP A 141 -0.33 7.16 21.36
N GLY A 142 -0.99 6.59 22.38
CA GLY A 142 -2.13 7.23 23.03
C GLY A 142 -1.81 8.60 23.63
N ALA A 143 -0.57 8.80 24.12
CA ALA A 143 -0.12 10.09 24.67
C ALA A 143 0.04 11.18 23.58
N GLU A 144 0.34 10.79 22.36
CA GLU A 144 0.61 11.70 21.24
C GLU A 144 -0.59 11.84 20.28
N ARG A 145 -1.57 10.94 20.32
CA ARG A 145 -2.72 10.92 19.40
C ARG A 145 -3.50 12.22 19.42
N ALA A 146 -3.79 12.76 20.58
CA ALA A 146 -4.54 14.03 20.71
C ALA A 146 -3.82 15.23 20.10
N ARG A 147 -2.48 15.17 20.01
CA ARG A 147 -1.66 16.19 19.33
C ARG A 147 -1.58 15.97 17.84
N THR A 148 -1.65 14.71 17.40
CA THR A 148 -1.44 14.30 16.01
C THR A 148 -2.70 14.40 15.19
N ILE A 149 -3.83 13.86 15.68
CA ILE A 149 -5.12 13.87 14.97
C ILE A 149 -5.97 15.02 15.51
N ARG A 150 -6.04 16.10 14.72
CA ARG A 150 -6.83 17.31 15.00
C ARG A 150 -8.05 17.46 14.09
N THR A 151 -8.10 16.72 13.00
CA THR A 151 -9.28 16.63 12.14
C THR A 151 -10.44 16.05 12.94
N ARG A 152 -11.53 16.81 13.06
CA ARG A 152 -12.69 16.47 13.88
C ARG A 152 -13.90 16.15 13.05
N ALA A 153 -14.69 15.20 13.53
CA ALA A 153 -15.99 14.86 13.01
C ALA A 153 -17.03 15.01 14.12
N ARG A 154 -17.89 16.01 14.05
CA ARG A 154 -19.03 16.15 14.97
C ARG A 154 -20.30 15.59 14.34
N ARG A 155 -21.14 14.99 15.15
CA ARG A 155 -22.47 14.55 14.69
C ARG A 155 -23.45 15.74 14.66
N ASP A 156 -24.20 15.85 13.54
CA ASP A 156 -25.24 16.85 13.35
C ASP A 156 -26.44 16.17 12.68
N GLY A 157 -27.39 15.73 13.51
CA GLY A 157 -28.51 14.90 13.07
C GLY A 157 -28.04 13.55 12.53
N ASP A 158 -28.31 13.29 11.26
CA ASP A 158 -27.94 12.05 10.55
C ASP A 158 -26.66 12.19 9.71
N GLU A 159 -25.86 13.23 10.00
CA GLU A 159 -24.61 13.50 9.28
C GLU A 159 -23.42 13.63 10.24
N TRP A 160 -22.25 13.23 9.75
CA TRP A 160 -20.96 13.67 10.25
C TRP A 160 -20.57 14.97 9.56
N VAL A 161 -20.14 15.96 10.32
CA VAL A 161 -19.57 17.21 9.84
C VAL A 161 -18.09 17.19 10.14
N ILE A 162 -17.26 17.11 9.11
CA ILE A 162 -15.80 16.96 9.24
C ILE A 162 -15.13 18.30 8.98
N LYS A 163 -14.21 18.69 9.89
CA LYS A 163 -13.38 19.89 9.78
C LYS A 163 -11.95 19.59 10.15
N GLY A 164 -10.99 20.06 9.34
CA GLY A 164 -9.56 19.88 9.56
C GLY A 164 -8.78 19.78 8.28
N GLU A 165 -7.58 19.22 8.38
CA GLU A 165 -6.69 19.05 7.24
C GLU A 165 -5.86 17.78 7.35
N LYS A 166 -5.49 17.21 6.21
CA LYS A 166 -4.51 16.12 6.11
C LYS A 166 -3.36 16.54 5.22
N MET A 167 -2.18 16.01 5.50
CA MET A 167 -0.97 16.36 4.80
C MET A 167 -0.35 15.12 4.16
N TRP A 168 -0.13 15.22 2.86
CA TRP A 168 0.57 14.24 2.03
C TRP A 168 -0.01 12.83 1.89
N PRO A 169 -1.32 12.56 2.08
CA PRO A 169 -1.81 11.24 1.77
C PRO A 169 -1.56 10.88 0.30
N SER A 170 -1.25 9.63 0.06
CA SER A 170 -1.13 9.08 -1.30
C SER A 170 -2.48 9.14 -2.02
N ALA A 171 -2.46 9.51 -3.29
CA ALA A 171 -3.62 9.78 -4.14
C ALA A 171 -4.49 10.98 -3.70
N ALA A 172 -3.98 11.88 -2.87
CA ALA A 172 -4.71 13.11 -2.53
C ALA A 172 -4.99 13.95 -3.78
N GLY A 173 -6.25 14.34 -3.97
CA GLY A 173 -6.73 15.10 -5.12
C GLY A 173 -7.07 14.27 -6.36
N VAL A 174 -6.62 13.02 -6.44
CA VAL A 174 -6.94 12.10 -7.56
C VAL A 174 -7.81 10.92 -7.14
N ALA A 175 -7.90 10.62 -5.84
CA ALA A 175 -8.71 9.51 -5.34
C ALA A 175 -10.21 9.76 -5.51
N ASP A 176 -10.96 8.68 -5.71
CA ASP A 176 -12.42 8.68 -5.83
C ASP A 176 -13.11 8.58 -4.46
N LEU A 177 -12.40 8.05 -3.45
CA LEU A 177 -12.90 7.84 -2.08
C LEU A 177 -11.78 8.04 -1.07
N TYR A 178 -12.07 8.74 0.00
CA TYR A 178 -11.15 9.02 1.11
C TYR A 178 -11.63 8.32 2.37
N CYS A 179 -10.82 7.45 2.97
CA CYS A 179 -10.99 6.98 4.33
C CYS A 179 -10.24 7.94 5.26
N VAL A 180 -10.98 8.76 5.97
CA VAL A 180 -10.42 9.84 6.79
C VAL A 180 -10.30 9.39 8.24
N VAL A 181 -9.09 9.42 8.77
CA VAL A 181 -8.82 9.22 10.20
C VAL A 181 -9.08 10.54 10.91
N CYS A 182 -10.05 10.58 11.81
CA CYS A 182 -10.42 11.77 12.56
C CYS A 182 -10.79 11.42 14.01
N THR A 183 -11.11 12.41 14.80
CA THR A 183 -11.61 12.23 16.17
C THR A 183 -13.01 12.79 16.31
N THR A 184 -13.85 12.12 17.14
CA THR A 184 -15.19 12.61 17.45
C THR A 184 -15.23 13.39 18.77
N GLU A 185 -14.18 13.30 19.62
CA GLU A 185 -14.11 13.94 20.93
C GLU A 185 -12.78 14.69 21.11
N GLU A 186 -12.70 15.54 22.13
CA GLU A 186 -11.51 16.34 22.41
C GLU A 186 -10.33 15.52 22.92
N ASP A 187 -10.61 14.52 23.75
CA ASP A 187 -9.58 13.68 24.39
C ASP A 187 -8.87 12.75 23.41
N ASN A 188 -9.49 12.50 22.25
CA ASN A 188 -8.94 11.66 21.18
C ASN A 188 -8.41 10.31 21.70
N ASP A 189 -9.20 9.64 22.49
CA ASP A 189 -8.95 8.28 22.98
C ASP A 189 -9.23 7.21 21.89
N GLU A 190 -9.20 5.94 22.28
CA GLU A 190 -9.46 4.83 21.35
C GLU A 190 -10.93 4.78 20.88
N ASP A 191 -11.87 5.23 21.72
CA ASP A 191 -13.31 5.25 21.40
C ASP A 191 -13.68 6.41 20.48
N SER A 192 -12.94 7.51 20.57
CA SER A 192 -13.18 8.73 19.79
C SER A 192 -12.51 8.72 18.41
N LEU A 193 -11.47 7.90 18.20
CA LEU A 193 -10.90 7.74 16.86
C LEU A 193 -11.96 7.18 15.89
N ALA A 194 -12.13 7.84 14.75
CA ALA A 194 -13.11 7.47 13.75
C ALA A 194 -12.49 7.33 12.36
N LEU A 195 -12.98 6.34 11.61
CA LEU A 195 -12.67 6.11 10.20
C LEU A 195 -13.92 6.40 9.38
N ILE A 196 -13.93 7.55 8.70
CA ILE A 196 -15.11 8.04 7.98
C ILE A 196 -14.83 8.14 6.50
N TYR A 197 -15.73 7.58 5.68
CA TYR A 197 -15.61 7.56 4.22
C TYR A 197 -16.22 8.81 3.59
N VAL A 198 -15.39 9.51 2.82
CA VAL A 198 -15.76 10.76 2.13
C VAL A 198 -15.54 10.58 0.63
N PRO A 199 -16.60 10.59 -0.21
CA PRO A 199 -16.47 10.64 -1.67
C PRO A 199 -15.79 11.94 -2.14
N LYS A 200 -15.09 11.88 -3.29
CA LYS A 200 -14.27 13.01 -3.80
C LYS A 200 -15.06 14.29 -4.10
N ASP A 201 -16.32 14.13 -4.52
CA ASP A 201 -17.15 15.26 -4.95
C ASP A 201 -18.00 15.84 -3.79
N THR A 202 -17.65 15.50 -2.54
CA THR A 202 -18.37 16.01 -1.36
C THR A 202 -18.11 17.51 -1.18
N PRO A 203 -19.15 18.35 -1.08
CA PRO A 203 -18.96 19.78 -0.84
C PRO A 203 -18.11 20.07 0.40
N GLY A 204 -17.23 21.09 0.31
CA GLY A 204 -16.31 21.46 1.39
C GLY A 204 -14.97 20.70 1.36
N LEU A 205 -14.83 19.66 0.51
CA LEU A 205 -13.57 18.97 0.28
C LEU A 205 -12.75 19.73 -0.78
N SER A 206 -11.49 20.01 -0.46
CA SER A 206 -10.56 20.67 -1.40
C SER A 206 -9.12 20.18 -1.21
N PHE A 207 -8.26 20.46 -2.18
CA PHE A 207 -6.91 19.88 -2.24
C PHE A 207 -5.86 20.96 -2.50
N GLY A 208 -4.68 20.75 -1.92
CA GLY A 208 -3.49 21.50 -2.23
C GLY A 208 -2.90 21.11 -3.59
N LYS A 209 -1.79 21.78 -3.93
CA LYS A 209 -1.00 21.38 -5.11
C LYS A 209 -0.26 20.06 -4.81
N PRO A 210 -0.05 19.21 -5.83
CA PRO A 210 0.82 18.06 -5.70
C PRO A 210 2.23 18.44 -5.23
N GLU A 211 2.78 17.65 -4.31
CA GLU A 211 4.12 17.86 -3.78
C GLU A 211 5.19 17.52 -4.84
N PRO A 212 6.21 18.37 -5.01
CA PRO A 212 7.31 18.13 -5.95
C PRO A 212 8.31 17.13 -5.38
N LYS A 213 7.96 15.85 -5.45
CA LYS A 213 8.80 14.76 -4.92
C LYS A 213 10.00 14.46 -5.80
N MET A 214 11.01 13.81 -5.23
CA MET A 214 12.21 13.34 -5.91
C MET A 214 11.94 12.20 -6.90
N GLY A 215 10.93 11.38 -6.63
CA GLY A 215 10.44 10.28 -7.49
C GLY A 215 8.99 9.93 -7.15
N MET A 216 8.40 9.00 -7.88
CA MET A 216 6.99 8.59 -7.73
C MET A 216 6.02 9.78 -7.89
N ARG A 217 6.35 10.72 -8.79
CA ARG A 217 5.62 12.00 -8.92
C ARG A 217 4.25 11.81 -9.55
N VAL A 218 4.15 10.92 -10.52
CA VAL A 218 2.93 10.61 -11.27
C VAL A 218 2.21 9.39 -10.70
N THR A 219 2.96 8.35 -10.35
CA THR A 219 2.41 7.08 -9.87
C THR A 219 1.89 7.12 -8.44
N ASP A 220 2.37 8.08 -7.62
CA ASP A 220 1.88 8.34 -6.26
C ASP A 220 1.78 9.86 -6.00
N VAL A 221 0.64 10.45 -6.34
CA VAL A 221 0.38 11.88 -6.11
C VAL A 221 0.12 12.11 -4.62
N ASN A 222 0.88 13.03 -4.01
CA ASN A 222 0.67 13.47 -2.63
C ASN A 222 0.32 14.96 -2.59
N ALA A 223 -0.69 15.34 -1.81
CA ALA A 223 -1.10 16.73 -1.62
C ALA A 223 -1.74 16.92 -0.23
N ALA A 224 -1.95 18.15 0.18
CA ALA A 224 -2.80 18.44 1.33
C ALA A 224 -4.28 18.21 0.99
N ILE A 225 -5.07 17.82 1.98
CA ILE A 225 -6.53 17.70 1.89
C ILE A 225 -7.14 18.61 2.95
N TYR A 226 -8.09 19.46 2.55
CA TYR A 226 -8.79 20.35 3.44
C TYR A 226 -10.26 19.98 3.54
N PHE A 227 -10.76 19.93 4.78
CA PHE A 227 -12.15 19.63 5.12
C PHE A 227 -12.77 20.89 5.75
N ASP A 228 -13.64 21.58 5.00
CA ASP A 228 -14.37 22.74 5.48
C ASP A 228 -15.85 22.41 5.60
N GLU A 229 -16.24 21.96 6.81
CA GLU A 229 -17.62 21.52 7.13
C GLU A 229 -18.14 20.45 6.15
N VAL A 230 -17.27 19.48 5.79
CA VAL A 230 -17.60 18.37 4.88
C VAL A 230 -18.65 17.48 5.54
N ARG A 231 -19.79 17.28 4.87
CA ARG A 231 -20.93 16.53 5.38
C ARG A 231 -21.09 15.18 4.70
N VAL A 232 -21.19 14.13 5.48
CA VAL A 232 -21.45 12.76 5.01
C VAL A 232 -22.43 12.06 5.95
N PRO A 233 -23.23 11.09 5.46
CA PRO A 233 -24.14 10.32 6.30
C PRO A 233 -23.43 9.64 7.48
N VAL A 234 -24.12 9.47 8.61
CA VAL A 234 -23.55 8.80 9.80
C VAL A 234 -23.12 7.37 9.50
N GLU A 235 -23.75 6.72 8.55
CA GLU A 235 -23.44 5.37 8.09
C GLU A 235 -22.09 5.28 7.36
N ASN A 236 -21.51 6.42 6.96
CA ASN A 236 -20.18 6.45 6.36
C ASN A 236 -19.04 6.20 7.35
N ARG A 237 -19.29 6.04 8.66
CA ARG A 237 -18.31 5.57 9.64
C ARG A 237 -18.11 4.05 9.54
N ALA A 238 -16.87 3.59 9.57
CA ALA A 238 -16.51 2.19 9.33
C ALA A 238 -17.08 1.23 10.38
N GLY A 239 -16.75 1.43 11.65
CA GLY A 239 -17.12 0.49 12.70
C GLY A 239 -17.86 1.13 13.87
N GLY A 240 -17.35 2.24 14.41
CA GLY A 240 -17.90 2.89 15.60
C GLY A 240 -16.88 2.98 16.75
N PRO A 241 -17.29 3.48 17.93
CA PRO A 241 -16.41 3.66 19.08
C PRO A 241 -15.64 2.39 19.43
N GLY A 242 -14.34 2.50 19.68
CA GLY A 242 -13.41 1.42 19.98
C GLY A 242 -13.11 0.47 18.82
N VAL A 243 -14.09 0.22 17.96
CA VAL A 243 -13.93 -0.66 16.79
C VAL A 243 -13.03 -0.02 15.73
N ASP A 244 -13.21 1.27 15.44
CA ASP A 244 -12.41 1.97 14.43
C ASP A 244 -10.92 1.98 14.80
N TRP A 245 -10.58 2.07 16.08
CA TRP A 245 -9.21 1.94 16.55
C TRP A 245 -8.61 0.57 16.20
N GLN A 246 -9.32 -0.51 16.44
CA GLN A 246 -8.86 -1.87 16.12
C GLN A 246 -8.71 -2.08 14.60
N LEU A 247 -9.64 -1.54 13.82
CA LEU A 247 -9.57 -1.56 12.35
C LEU A 247 -8.36 -0.76 11.83
N PHE A 248 -8.11 0.40 12.41
CA PHE A 248 -6.96 1.24 12.10
C PHE A 248 -5.64 0.50 12.38
N ARG A 249 -5.48 -0.10 13.55
CA ARG A 249 -4.29 -0.90 13.88
C ARG A 249 -4.06 -2.03 12.90
N GLY A 250 -5.11 -2.78 12.57
CA GLY A 250 -5.04 -3.85 11.57
C GLY A 250 -4.63 -3.33 10.20
N ASN A 251 -5.12 -2.17 9.81
CA ASN A 251 -4.78 -1.51 8.55
C ASN A 251 -3.30 -1.08 8.51
N ILE A 252 -2.79 -0.49 9.58
CA ILE A 252 -1.36 -0.14 9.73
C ILE A 252 -0.48 -1.39 9.68
N SER A 253 -0.89 -2.47 10.32
CA SER A 253 -0.17 -3.74 10.28
C SER A 253 -0.03 -4.29 8.85
N TRP A 254 -1.11 -4.28 8.07
CA TRP A 254 -1.10 -4.64 6.65
C TRP A 254 -0.22 -3.69 5.82
N GLY A 255 -0.33 -2.38 6.05
CA GLY A 255 0.50 -1.38 5.37
C GLY A 255 1.99 -1.61 5.59
N ARG A 256 2.38 -1.95 6.83
CA ARG A 256 3.78 -2.28 7.17
C ARG A 256 4.24 -3.57 6.50
N LEU A 257 3.41 -4.62 6.53
CA LEU A 257 3.76 -5.88 5.86
C LEU A 257 3.97 -5.66 4.36
N THR A 258 3.05 -4.99 3.67
CA THR A 258 3.12 -4.79 2.22
C THR A 258 4.20 -3.78 1.79
N SER A 259 4.68 -2.93 2.70
CA SER A 259 5.83 -2.05 2.44
C SER A 259 7.15 -2.83 2.29
N ALA A 260 7.28 -4.00 2.89
CA ALA A 260 8.48 -4.82 2.77
C ALA A 260 8.70 -5.33 1.33
N PRO A 261 7.76 -6.06 0.69
CA PRO A 261 7.90 -6.46 -0.71
C PRO A 261 7.95 -5.26 -1.67
N MET A 262 7.25 -4.16 -1.35
CA MET A 262 7.31 -2.94 -2.16
C MET A 262 8.74 -2.37 -2.21
N SER A 263 9.45 -2.30 -1.08
CA SER A 263 10.86 -1.89 -1.06
C SER A 263 11.74 -2.90 -1.78
N LEU A 264 11.55 -4.19 -1.50
CA LEU A 264 12.43 -5.25 -2.00
C LEU A 264 12.33 -5.45 -3.50
N GLY A 265 11.18 -5.17 -4.13
CA GLY A 265 11.04 -5.18 -5.58
C GLY A 265 12.00 -4.23 -6.28
N CYS A 266 12.21 -3.03 -5.72
CA CYS A 266 13.22 -2.10 -6.23
C CYS A 266 14.63 -2.68 -6.14
N ALA A 267 14.99 -3.28 -5.01
CA ALA A 267 16.29 -3.93 -4.84
C ALA A 267 16.49 -5.08 -5.82
N GLN A 268 15.44 -5.87 -6.07
CA GLN A 268 15.46 -6.95 -7.05
C GLN A 268 15.74 -6.42 -8.47
N ALA A 269 15.11 -5.33 -8.89
CA ALA A 269 15.35 -4.71 -10.18
C ALA A 269 16.80 -4.21 -10.32
N VAL A 270 17.34 -3.58 -9.29
CA VAL A 270 18.74 -3.12 -9.27
C VAL A 270 19.69 -4.30 -9.37
N LEU A 271 19.46 -5.39 -8.64
CA LEU A 271 20.32 -6.59 -8.73
C LEU A 271 20.30 -7.18 -10.15
N GLU A 272 19.14 -7.27 -10.79
CA GLU A 272 19.00 -7.79 -12.16
C GLU A 272 19.82 -6.95 -13.14
N GLU A 273 19.75 -5.62 -13.07
CA GLU A 273 20.56 -4.71 -13.90
C GLU A 273 22.07 -4.82 -13.61
N VAL A 274 22.44 -4.92 -12.34
CA VAL A 274 23.84 -5.09 -11.96
C VAL A 274 24.42 -6.39 -12.52
N ILE A 275 23.66 -7.49 -12.46
CA ILE A 275 24.08 -8.78 -13.00
C ILE A 275 24.24 -8.67 -14.55
N GLU A 276 23.32 -8.04 -15.25
CA GLU A 276 23.38 -7.86 -16.70
C GLU A 276 24.56 -6.96 -17.08
N TYR A 277 24.64 -5.76 -16.52
CA TYR A 277 25.70 -4.80 -16.82
C TYR A 277 27.09 -5.36 -16.54
N THR A 278 27.29 -5.94 -15.36
CA THR A 278 28.59 -6.49 -14.96
C THR A 278 28.97 -7.77 -15.71
N GLY A 279 27.98 -8.43 -16.34
CA GLY A 279 28.16 -9.59 -17.22
C GLY A 279 28.65 -9.21 -18.61
N THR A 280 28.26 -8.06 -19.12
CA THR A 280 28.59 -7.54 -20.45
C THR A 280 29.82 -6.62 -20.40
N ARG A 281 29.96 -5.80 -19.37
CA ARG A 281 31.10 -4.91 -19.17
C ARG A 281 32.35 -5.69 -18.81
N ALA A 282 33.41 -5.56 -19.61
CA ALA A 282 34.73 -6.19 -19.34
C ALA A 282 35.75 -5.17 -18.80
N TYR A 283 36.57 -5.63 -17.85
CA TYR A 283 37.72 -4.92 -17.34
C TYR A 283 38.84 -5.93 -17.06
N GLY A 284 40.12 -5.58 -17.37
CA GLY A 284 41.25 -6.49 -17.13
C GLY A 284 41.11 -7.85 -17.82
N GLY A 285 40.50 -7.90 -19.01
CA GLY A 285 40.40 -9.12 -19.83
C GLY A 285 39.25 -10.07 -19.43
N LYS A 286 38.39 -9.71 -18.48
CA LYS A 286 37.22 -10.52 -18.04
C LYS A 286 36.02 -9.66 -17.66
N PRO A 287 34.78 -10.21 -17.64
CA PRO A 287 33.59 -9.52 -17.13
C PRO A 287 33.79 -8.98 -15.73
N VAL A 288 33.23 -7.79 -15.45
CA VAL A 288 33.37 -7.11 -14.14
C VAL A 288 32.92 -8.01 -12.99
N ARG A 289 31.83 -8.73 -13.12
CA ARG A 289 31.31 -9.66 -12.09
C ARG A 289 32.25 -10.82 -11.74
N ASN A 290 33.26 -11.10 -12.61
CA ASN A 290 34.25 -12.17 -12.38
C ASN A 290 35.46 -11.70 -11.58
N HIS A 291 35.50 -10.42 -11.16
CA HIS A 291 36.51 -9.94 -10.21
C HIS A 291 35.98 -10.19 -8.79
N SER A 292 36.89 -10.60 -7.87
CA SER A 292 36.52 -11.08 -6.55
C SER A 292 35.74 -10.05 -5.71
N LEU A 293 36.12 -8.77 -5.75
CA LEU A 293 35.45 -7.70 -5.00
C LEU A 293 34.04 -7.46 -5.53
N GLN A 294 33.88 -7.30 -6.84
CA GLN A 294 32.57 -7.08 -7.46
C GLN A 294 31.65 -8.31 -7.32
N GLY A 295 32.24 -9.51 -7.45
CA GLY A 295 31.50 -10.75 -7.22
C GLY A 295 31.00 -10.86 -5.76
N ALA A 296 31.80 -10.43 -4.78
CA ALA A 296 31.39 -10.39 -3.38
C ALA A 296 30.24 -9.38 -3.15
N MET A 297 30.33 -8.17 -3.71
CA MET A 297 29.27 -7.17 -3.62
C MET A 297 27.94 -7.69 -4.20
N ILE A 298 27.98 -8.33 -5.36
CA ILE A 298 26.77 -8.92 -5.99
C ILE A 298 26.19 -10.03 -5.12
N ALA A 299 27.07 -10.85 -4.50
CA ALA A 299 26.64 -11.89 -3.58
C ALA A 299 25.97 -11.32 -2.32
N ASP A 300 26.51 -10.23 -1.74
CA ASP A 300 25.92 -9.55 -0.59
C ASP A 300 24.54 -8.96 -0.92
N MET A 301 24.38 -8.34 -2.12
CA MET A 301 23.07 -7.88 -2.61
C MET A 301 22.07 -9.04 -2.68
N ALA A 302 22.45 -10.16 -3.30
CA ALA A 302 21.59 -11.34 -3.45
C ALA A 302 21.22 -11.95 -2.09
N ILE A 303 22.19 -12.12 -1.16
CA ILE A 303 21.95 -12.64 0.19
C ILE A 303 20.99 -11.73 0.96
N GLY A 304 21.17 -10.42 0.89
CA GLY A 304 20.29 -9.45 1.53
C GLY A 304 18.85 -9.58 1.03
N ILE A 305 18.66 -9.59 -0.28
CA ILE A 305 17.33 -9.70 -0.91
C ILE A 305 16.65 -11.02 -0.53
N GLU A 306 17.34 -12.16 -0.66
CA GLU A 306 16.78 -13.47 -0.34
C GLU A 306 16.43 -13.59 1.15
N SER A 307 17.27 -13.07 2.05
CA SER A 307 17.01 -13.07 3.49
C SER A 307 15.80 -12.21 3.85
N ALA A 308 15.70 -11.01 3.27
CA ALA A 308 14.56 -10.12 3.51
C ALA A 308 13.26 -10.71 2.96
N ARG A 309 13.31 -11.33 1.77
CA ARG A 309 12.16 -12.02 1.17
C ARG A 309 11.68 -13.18 2.05
N ALA A 310 12.58 -14.03 2.48
CA ALA A 310 12.24 -15.15 3.37
C ALA A 310 11.59 -14.65 4.66
N TYR A 311 12.09 -13.55 5.22
CA TYR A 311 11.55 -13.00 6.46
C TYR A 311 10.15 -12.40 6.27
N TYR A 312 9.94 -11.49 5.31
CA TYR A 312 8.60 -10.91 5.13
C TYR A 312 7.56 -11.95 4.69
N MET A 313 7.96 -12.96 3.88
CA MET A 313 7.07 -14.05 3.49
C MET A 313 6.69 -14.93 4.67
N SER A 314 7.62 -15.21 5.59
CA SER A 314 7.30 -15.88 6.85
C SER A 314 6.28 -15.08 7.67
N VAL A 315 6.41 -13.75 7.74
CA VAL A 315 5.41 -12.89 8.39
C VAL A 315 4.08 -12.92 7.65
N ALA A 316 4.08 -12.91 6.31
CA ALA A 316 2.87 -13.03 5.50
C ALA A 316 2.13 -14.35 5.79
N GLN A 317 2.85 -15.48 5.92
CA GLN A 317 2.25 -16.76 6.35
C GLN A 317 1.63 -16.68 7.76
N MET A 318 2.19 -15.88 8.67
CA MET A 318 1.57 -15.65 9.98
C MET A 318 0.25 -14.88 9.83
N PHE A 319 0.17 -13.90 8.93
CA PHE A 319 -1.06 -13.18 8.60
C PHE A 319 -2.12 -14.09 7.97
N ASP A 320 -1.72 -15.12 7.22
CA ASP A 320 -2.62 -16.11 6.66
C ASP A 320 -3.09 -17.13 7.71
N ASN A 321 -2.31 -17.33 8.79
CA ASN A 321 -2.61 -18.30 9.84
C ASN A 321 -3.00 -17.64 11.19
N ARG A 322 -4.01 -16.77 11.15
CA ARG A 322 -4.50 -16.00 12.32
C ARG A 322 -5.00 -16.85 13.47
N LYS A 323 -5.41 -18.09 13.22
CA LYS A 323 -5.82 -19.02 14.27
C LYS A 323 -4.68 -19.36 15.23
N VAL A 324 -3.44 -19.32 14.75
CA VAL A 324 -2.22 -19.60 15.53
C VAL A 324 -1.61 -18.32 16.09
N TYR A 325 -1.57 -17.25 15.27
CA TYR A 325 -0.78 -16.05 15.56
C TYR A 325 -1.58 -14.85 16.06
N GLY A 326 -2.93 -14.95 16.10
CA GLY A 326 -3.81 -13.89 16.57
C GLY A 326 -4.27 -12.92 15.47
N GLY A 327 -4.90 -11.83 15.89
CA GLY A 327 -5.43 -10.80 15.00
C GLY A 327 -4.33 -9.90 14.42
N VAL A 328 -4.54 -9.42 13.20
CA VAL A 328 -3.59 -8.49 12.55
C VAL A 328 -3.47 -7.15 13.28
N ASN A 329 -4.43 -6.82 14.14
CA ASN A 329 -4.46 -5.63 14.99
C ASN A 329 -3.74 -5.83 16.34
N GLU A 330 -3.26 -7.03 16.63
CA GLU A 330 -2.56 -7.34 17.87
C GLU A 330 -1.07 -6.98 17.79
N ASP A 331 -0.46 -6.66 18.92
CA ASP A 331 0.94 -6.20 19.03
C ASP A 331 1.94 -7.18 18.42
N TYR A 332 1.66 -8.48 18.51
CA TYR A 332 2.57 -9.50 17.97
C TYR A 332 2.73 -9.39 16.45
N LEU A 333 1.62 -9.41 15.69
CA LEU A 333 1.68 -9.31 14.24
C LEU A 333 2.08 -7.91 13.77
N LEU A 334 1.64 -6.86 14.47
CA LEU A 334 2.06 -5.50 14.21
C LEU A 334 3.58 -5.33 14.36
N GLY A 335 4.17 -5.90 15.42
CA GLY A 335 5.61 -5.91 15.65
C GLY A 335 6.37 -6.68 14.58
N LYS A 336 5.88 -7.88 14.19
CA LYS A 336 6.47 -8.68 13.10
C LYS A 336 6.45 -7.96 11.76
N ALA A 337 5.32 -7.35 11.39
CA ALA A 337 5.20 -6.56 10.16
C ALA A 337 6.13 -5.34 10.17
N SER A 338 6.26 -4.66 11.31
CA SER A 338 7.19 -3.54 11.49
C SER A 338 8.65 -3.97 11.29
N ALA A 339 9.05 -5.08 11.90
CA ALA A 339 10.42 -5.61 11.78
C ALA A 339 10.71 -6.04 10.32
N ALA A 340 9.76 -6.69 9.65
CA ALA A 340 9.91 -7.07 8.24
C ALA A 340 10.08 -5.84 7.33
N LYS A 341 9.28 -4.79 7.55
CA LYS A 341 9.37 -3.53 6.83
C LYS A 341 10.74 -2.86 7.03
N VAL A 342 11.19 -2.71 8.27
CA VAL A 342 12.48 -2.07 8.58
C VAL A 342 13.62 -2.82 7.90
N TYR A 343 13.67 -4.14 8.07
CA TYR A 343 14.75 -4.95 7.48
C TYR A 343 14.76 -4.91 5.95
N ALA A 344 13.60 -5.02 5.30
CA ALA A 344 13.52 -4.94 3.84
C ALA A 344 13.95 -3.56 3.31
N CYS A 345 13.59 -2.46 4.00
CA CYS A 345 14.02 -1.12 3.63
C CYS A 345 15.55 -0.95 3.78
N ASP A 346 16.14 -1.44 4.87
CA ASP A 346 17.59 -1.36 5.10
C ASP A 346 18.36 -2.15 4.02
N VAL A 347 17.88 -3.35 3.67
CA VAL A 347 18.45 -4.14 2.56
C VAL A 347 18.32 -3.39 1.23
N THR A 348 17.17 -2.76 0.97
CA THR A 348 16.97 -2.00 -0.28
C THR A 348 17.94 -0.83 -0.37
N VAL A 349 18.14 -0.08 0.73
CA VAL A 349 19.14 1.01 0.77
C VAL A 349 20.53 0.46 0.51
N MET A 350 20.91 -0.64 1.15
CA MET A 350 22.23 -1.29 0.95
C MET A 350 22.45 -1.73 -0.49
N VAL A 351 21.42 -2.29 -1.14
CA VAL A 351 21.49 -2.75 -2.55
C VAL A 351 21.58 -1.58 -3.53
N CYS A 352 20.91 -0.45 -3.25
CA CYS A 352 20.87 0.71 -4.13
C CYS A 352 22.08 1.68 -3.93
N ALA A 353 22.84 1.55 -2.85
CA ALA A 353 24.03 2.37 -2.54
C ALA A 353 25.29 1.86 -3.24
#